data_97d7d2184795aceaa2c47ef0c509692d
#
_entry.id   97d7d2184795aceaa2c47ef0c509692d
#
_cell.length_a   1.000
_cell.length_b   1.000
_cell.length_c   1.000
_cell.angle_alpha   90.00
_cell.angle_beta   90.00
_cell.angle_gamma   90.00
#
_symmetry.space_group_name_H-M   'P 1'
#
loop_
_entity.id
_entity.type
_entity.pdbx_description
1 polymer ?
#
loop_
_entity_poly.entity_id
_entity_poly.type
_entity_poly.pdbx_seq_one_letter_code
_entity_poly.pdbx_strand_id
1 'polypeptide(L)'
;MAFLDRFRRSSATKMRKPARDGFRTGSTRVRASDSVDQEHLQSWVGERHGVEGFVEPRTAVSDVTLLLVAHDGEWTRRRVPSVEWAHAFCNRHQVPSYDAAVVGVPQRMRDYNSRMKAQRKQQGL
;
A
#
# COMPACT_ATOMS: atom_id res chain seq x y z
N MET A 1 23.95 7.55 -21.75
CA MET A 1 23.49 7.23 -21.57
C MET A 1 22.67 7.07 -21.49
N ALA A 2 22.73 7.19 -21.49
CA ALA A 2 22.03 6.90 -21.22
C ALA A 2 21.14 6.54 -20.94
N PHE A 3 20.90 6.74 -20.48
CA PHE A 3 20.00 6.50 -20.02
C PHE A 3 19.66 6.71 -19.28
N LEU A 4 20.17 7.09 -19.01
CA LEU A 4 20.03 7.34 -18.17
C LEU A 4 19.82 8.26 -17.98
N ASP A 5 20.14 8.67 -18.20
CA ASP A 5 19.95 9.45 -17.99
C ASP A 5 19.06 10.02 -18.20
N ARG A 6 18.87 10.04 -18.46
CA ARG A 6 17.99 10.35 -18.63
C ARG A 6 17.07 10.33 -18.11
N PHE A 7 17.44 10.24 -17.62
CA PHE A 7 16.64 10.17 -16.86
C PHE A 7 16.54 10.86 -16.14
N ARG A 8 17.31 11.21 -16.10
CA ARG A 8 17.34 11.78 -15.35
C ARG A 8 17.03 12.93 -15.34
N ARG A 9 17.17 13.22 -15.64
CA ARG A 9 16.89 14.12 -15.58
C ARG A 9 16.02 14.62 -15.49
N SER A 10 15.95 14.62 -15.43
CA SER A 10 15.17 14.90 -15.09
C SER A 10 14.67 15.15 -14.67
N SER A 11 15.05 15.35 -14.46
CA SER A 11 14.64 15.48 -13.74
C SER A 11 14.35 16.02 -13.35
N ALA A 12 14.80 16.39 -13.38
CA ALA A 12 14.59 16.78 -12.74
C ALA A 12 14.20 17.40 -12.59
N THR A 13 14.36 17.70 -12.80
CA THR A 13 13.96 18.12 -12.44
C THR A 13 13.34 18.49 -12.27
N LYS A 14 13.54 18.82 -12.32
CA LYS A 14 13.00 19.05 -11.94
C LYS A 14 12.24 19.16 -11.47
N MET A 15 12.49 19.42 -11.31
CA MET A 15 11.86 19.46 -10.68
C MET A 15 11.36 19.92 -10.22
N ARG A 16 11.58 20.41 -10.19
CA ARG A 16 11.19 20.73 -9.60
C ARG A 16 10.57 21.41 -9.13
N LYS A 17 10.41 21.93 -8.92
CA LYS A 17 9.81 22.49 -8.36
C LYS A 17 9.14 22.74 -7.75
N PRO A 18 9.15 23.15 -7.57
CA PRO A 18 8.46 23.49 -6.82
C PRO A 18 7.92 23.67 -6.27
N ALA A 19 7.97 24.00 -6.00
CA ALA A 19 7.43 24.03 -5.33
C ALA A 19 6.92 24.30 -4.92
N ARG A 20 6.87 24.57 -4.77
CA ARG A 20 6.30 24.81 -4.37
C ARG A 20 5.51 24.82 -3.73
N ASP A 21 5.51 24.98 -3.48
CA ASP A 21 4.76 24.92 -2.91
C ASP A 21 4.23 24.56 -2.24
N GLY A 22 4.18 24.54 -1.91
CA GLY A 22 3.78 24.07 -1.14
C GLY A 22 3.28 23.80 -0.49
N PHE A 23 3.10 24.05 0.01
CA PHE A 23 2.58 23.92 0.79
C PHE A 23 2.01 23.36 1.02
N ARG A 24 2.30 23.29 1.03
CA ARG A 24 1.84 22.88 1.50
C ARG A 24 1.43 21.63 2.13
N THR A 25 1.45 21.29 2.80
CA THR A 25 0.81 20.31 3.68
C THR A 25 0.47 19.03 2.96
N GLY A 26 -0.30 19.14 1.92
CA GLY A 26 -0.68 17.99 1.14
C GLY A 26 0.50 17.24 0.57
N SER A 27 1.56 17.93 0.32
CA SER A 27 2.73 17.30 -0.29
C SER A 27 3.34 16.22 0.60
N THR A 28 3.22 16.37 1.90
CA THR A 28 3.74 15.38 2.82
C THR A 28 3.06 14.03 2.64
N ARG A 29 1.75 14.05 2.48
CA ARG A 29 0.99 12.82 2.32
C ARG A 29 1.29 12.14 1.00
N VAL A 30 1.55 12.92 -0.02
CA VAL A 30 1.88 12.35 -1.33
C VAL A 30 3.16 11.52 -1.24
N ARG A 31 4.14 11.99 -0.48
CA ARG A 31 5.37 11.25 -0.31
C ARG A 31 5.16 9.91 0.38
N ALA A 32 4.11 9.78 1.16
CA ALA A 32 3.88 8.55 1.91
C ALA A 32 3.59 7.36 1.01
N SER A 33 3.20 7.58 -0.24
CA SER A 33 2.98 6.47 -1.15
C SER A 33 4.11 6.39 -2.17
N ASP A 34 5.32 6.46 -1.68
CA ASP A 34 6.51 6.45 -2.52
C ASP A 34 6.95 5.03 -2.84
N SER A 35 8.14 4.92 -3.46
CA SER A 35 8.66 3.64 -3.92
C SER A 35 8.87 2.64 -2.78
N VAL A 36 9.14 3.11 -1.56
CA VAL A 36 9.33 2.20 -0.44
C VAL A 36 8.06 1.42 -0.15
N ASP A 37 6.92 2.11 -0.13
CA ASP A 37 5.64 1.45 0.08
C ASP A 37 5.33 0.50 -1.06
N GLN A 38 5.61 0.90 -2.29
CA GLN A 38 5.32 0.07 -3.45
C GLN A 38 6.20 -1.17 -3.47
N GLU A 39 7.47 -1.03 -3.11
CA GLU A 39 8.39 -2.16 -3.02
C GLU A 39 7.97 -3.14 -1.93
N HIS A 40 7.52 -2.61 -0.79
CA HIS A 40 7.03 -3.46 0.28
C HIS A 40 5.86 -4.32 -0.19
N LEU A 41 4.88 -3.69 -0.85
CA LEU A 41 3.71 -4.41 -1.34
C LEU A 41 4.11 -5.49 -2.34
N GLN A 42 5.03 -5.17 -3.24
CA GLN A 42 5.47 -6.10 -4.25
C GLN A 42 6.17 -7.32 -3.64
N SER A 43 7.09 -7.09 -2.71
CA SER A 43 7.77 -8.16 -1.99
C SER A 43 6.79 -9.03 -1.22
N TRP A 44 5.87 -8.37 -0.55
CA TRP A 44 4.91 -9.07 0.30
C TRP A 44 4.06 -10.05 -0.52
N VAL A 45 3.56 -9.59 -1.66
CA VAL A 45 2.78 -10.44 -2.55
C VAL A 45 3.62 -11.60 -3.08
N GLY A 46 4.87 -11.32 -3.42
CA GLY A 46 5.75 -12.33 -4.00
C GLY A 46 6.10 -13.46 -3.03
N GLU A 47 6.00 -13.20 -1.74
CA GLU A 47 6.40 -14.18 -0.72
C GLU A 47 5.24 -14.97 -0.16
N ARG A 48 4.01 -14.71 -0.58
CA ARG A 48 2.82 -15.33 0.02
C ARG A 48 1.89 -15.87 -1.03
N HIS A 49 0.95 -16.71 -0.60
CA HIS A 49 -0.06 -17.26 -1.52
C HIS A 49 -1.46 -16.88 -1.09
N GLY A 50 -2.38 -17.00 -2.03
CA GLY A 50 -3.78 -16.77 -1.76
C GLY A 50 -4.04 -15.38 -1.24
N VAL A 51 -3.30 -14.42 -1.78
CA VAL A 51 -3.41 -13.03 -1.37
C VAL A 51 -4.62 -12.40 -2.04
N GLU A 52 -5.39 -11.65 -1.28
CA GLU A 52 -6.47 -10.80 -1.79
C GLU A 52 -6.21 -9.36 -1.39
N GLY A 53 -6.59 -8.44 -2.26
CA GLY A 53 -6.39 -7.01 -2.02
C GLY A 53 -7.71 -6.32 -1.69
N PHE A 54 -7.68 -5.45 -0.70
CA PHE A 54 -8.83 -4.67 -0.28
C PHE A 54 -8.45 -3.20 -0.34
N VAL A 55 -9.07 -2.49 -1.27
CA VAL A 55 -8.75 -1.08 -1.49
C VAL A 55 -9.60 -0.26 -0.53
N GLU A 56 -8.94 0.50 0.33
CA GLU A 56 -9.60 1.34 1.31
C GLU A 56 -9.59 2.77 0.80
N PRO A 57 -10.77 3.34 0.52
CA PRO A 57 -10.82 4.67 -0.09
C PRO A 57 -10.38 5.75 0.87
N ARG A 58 -10.07 6.90 0.30
CA ARG A 58 -9.69 8.08 1.08
C ARG A 58 -10.83 8.49 2.02
N THR A 59 -10.44 8.88 3.22
CA THR A 59 -11.38 9.47 4.16
C THR A 59 -10.92 10.88 4.53
N ALA A 60 -11.65 11.52 5.45
CA ALA A 60 -11.26 12.85 5.91
C ALA A 60 -9.89 12.85 6.60
N VAL A 61 -9.50 11.70 7.16
CA VAL A 61 -8.29 11.63 7.97
C VAL A 61 -7.22 10.69 7.42
N SER A 62 -7.50 9.99 6.33
CA SER A 62 -6.52 9.04 5.79
C SER A 62 -6.54 9.04 4.27
N ASP A 63 -5.39 8.76 3.69
CA ASP A 63 -5.24 8.60 2.25
C ASP A 63 -5.71 7.21 1.83
N VAL A 64 -5.74 6.99 0.52
CA VAL A 64 -6.07 5.67 -0.02
C VAL A 64 -5.02 4.67 0.43
N THR A 65 -5.47 3.52 0.90
CA THR A 65 -4.57 2.44 1.30
C THR A 65 -4.94 1.15 0.60
N LEU A 66 -3.96 0.28 0.45
CA LEU A 66 -4.18 -1.07 -0.05
C LEU A 66 -3.86 -2.04 1.07
N LEU A 67 -4.85 -2.84 1.43
CA LEU A 67 -4.72 -3.91 2.42
C LEU A 67 -4.58 -5.22 1.66
N LEU A 68 -3.50 -5.94 1.91
CA LEU A 68 -3.29 -7.27 1.33
C LEU A 68 -3.41 -8.31 2.44
N VAL A 69 -4.20 -9.35 2.19
CA VAL A 69 -4.45 -10.41 3.16
C VAL A 69 -4.12 -11.75 2.53
N ALA A 70 -3.22 -12.50 3.15
CA ALA A 70 -2.81 -13.80 2.66
C ALA A 70 -3.82 -14.87 3.08
N HIS A 71 -3.62 -16.10 2.59
CA HIS A 71 -4.56 -17.18 2.82
C HIS A 71 -4.76 -17.51 4.30
N ASP A 72 -3.74 -17.31 5.12
CA ASP A 72 -3.80 -17.61 6.56
C ASP A 72 -4.29 -16.43 7.39
N GLY A 73 -4.60 -15.32 6.76
CA GLY A 73 -5.06 -14.12 7.44
C GLY A 73 -3.98 -13.11 7.75
N GLU A 74 -2.72 -13.46 7.51
CA GLU A 74 -1.63 -12.49 7.65
C GLU A 74 -1.87 -11.33 6.69
N TRP A 75 -1.54 -10.10 7.10
CA TRP A 75 -1.89 -8.94 6.31
C TRP A 75 -0.85 -7.84 6.41
N THR A 76 -0.89 -6.95 5.42
CA THR A 76 -0.12 -5.71 5.46
C THR A 76 -0.96 -4.61 4.83
N ARG A 77 -0.70 -3.39 5.21
CA ARG A 77 -1.43 -2.21 4.70
C ARG A 77 -0.45 -1.10 4.42
N ARG A 78 -0.56 -0.51 3.25
CA ARG A 78 0.30 0.61 2.86
C ARG A 78 -0.50 1.65 2.09
N ARG A 79 -0.08 2.90 2.18
CA ARG A 79 -0.67 3.95 1.37
C ARG A 79 -0.29 3.78 -0.08
N VAL A 80 -1.21 4.13 -0.96
CA VAL A 80 -1.01 4.03 -2.40
C VAL A 80 -1.48 5.32 -3.06
N PRO A 81 -1.02 5.58 -4.31
CA PRO A 81 -1.36 6.85 -4.96
C PRO A 81 -2.85 7.05 -5.21
N SER A 82 -3.58 6.00 -5.55
CA SER A 82 -5.00 6.13 -5.89
C SER A 82 -5.68 4.77 -5.84
N VAL A 83 -7.01 4.81 -5.86
CA VAL A 83 -7.81 3.59 -5.96
C VAL A 83 -7.49 2.84 -7.25
N GLU A 84 -7.38 3.57 -8.35
CA GLU A 84 -7.05 2.98 -9.65
C GLU A 84 -5.69 2.30 -9.63
N TRP A 85 -4.72 2.95 -9.00
CA TRP A 85 -3.39 2.37 -8.88
C TRP A 85 -3.45 1.04 -8.12
N ALA A 86 -4.23 1.02 -7.03
CA ALA A 86 -4.33 -0.17 -6.19
C ALA A 86 -4.90 -1.36 -6.97
N HIS A 87 -5.98 -1.14 -7.70
CA HIS A 87 -6.57 -2.20 -8.51
C HIS A 87 -5.64 -2.65 -9.63
N ALA A 88 -4.94 -1.71 -10.26
CA ALA A 88 -3.98 -2.04 -11.32
C ALA A 88 -2.81 -2.85 -10.76
N PHE A 89 -2.33 -2.49 -9.58
CA PHE A 89 -1.26 -3.25 -8.91
C PHE A 89 -1.71 -4.70 -8.67
N CYS A 90 -2.90 -4.87 -8.11
CA CYS A 90 -3.42 -6.20 -7.84
C CYS A 90 -3.57 -7.01 -9.13
N ASN A 91 -4.12 -6.38 -10.19
CA ASN A 91 -4.23 -7.05 -11.49
C ASN A 91 -2.89 -7.52 -12.01
N ARG A 92 -1.89 -6.65 -11.91
CA ARG A 92 -0.56 -6.96 -12.43
C ARG A 92 0.05 -8.16 -11.71
N HIS A 93 -0.27 -8.33 -10.43
CA HIS A 93 0.27 -9.41 -9.62
C HIS A 93 -0.71 -10.58 -9.48
N GLN A 94 -1.79 -10.56 -10.26
CA GLN A 94 -2.79 -11.63 -10.28
C GLN A 94 -3.44 -11.82 -8.91
N VAL A 95 -3.67 -10.72 -8.21
CA VAL A 95 -4.31 -10.69 -6.91
C VAL A 95 -5.74 -10.16 -7.11
N PRO A 96 -6.77 -10.89 -6.69
CA PRO A 96 -8.12 -10.34 -6.72
C PRO A 96 -8.19 -9.09 -5.85
N SER A 97 -8.88 -8.06 -6.33
CA SER A 97 -9.00 -6.82 -5.57
C SER A 97 -10.46 -6.44 -5.39
N TYR A 98 -10.75 -5.93 -4.21
CA TYR A 98 -12.11 -5.59 -3.80
C TYR A 98 -12.13 -4.19 -3.19
N ASP A 99 -13.31 -3.58 -3.20
CA ASP A 99 -13.54 -2.32 -2.52
C ASP A 99 -13.87 -2.63 -1.06
N ALA A 100 -12.98 -2.26 -0.16
CA ALA A 100 -13.12 -2.57 1.27
C ALA A 100 -14.39 -1.96 1.86
N ALA A 101 -14.82 -0.81 1.34
CA ALA A 101 -16.03 -0.16 1.83
C ALA A 101 -17.28 -0.98 1.53
N VAL A 102 -17.23 -1.82 0.48
CA VAL A 102 -18.36 -2.64 0.08
C VAL A 102 -18.31 -4.02 0.75
N VAL A 103 -17.16 -4.69 0.72
CA VAL A 103 -17.09 -6.08 1.16
C VAL A 103 -16.55 -6.26 2.58
N GLY A 104 -15.92 -5.22 3.13
CA GLY A 104 -15.27 -5.33 4.45
C GLY A 104 -14.00 -6.14 4.39
N VAL A 105 -13.41 -6.38 5.55
CA VAL A 105 -12.20 -7.20 5.64
C VAL A 105 -12.59 -8.65 5.93
N PRO A 106 -11.77 -9.61 5.48
CA PRO A 106 -12.14 -11.01 5.64
C PRO A 106 -12.02 -11.48 7.09
N GLN A 107 -12.84 -12.47 7.44
CA GLN A 107 -12.84 -13.03 8.77
C GLN A 107 -11.48 -13.63 9.13
N ARG A 108 -10.79 -14.22 8.16
CA ARG A 108 -9.49 -14.84 8.43
C ARG A 108 -8.47 -13.83 8.94
N MET A 109 -8.59 -12.57 8.55
CA MET A 109 -7.73 -11.52 9.08
C MET A 109 -8.02 -11.26 10.55
N ARG A 110 -9.30 -11.23 10.92
CA ARG A 110 -9.68 -11.07 12.32
C ARG A 110 -9.19 -12.24 13.17
N ASP A 111 -9.31 -13.44 12.62
CA ASP A 111 -8.84 -14.65 13.29
C ASP A 111 -7.33 -14.63 13.50
N TYR A 112 -6.61 -14.17 12.48
CA TYR A 112 -5.15 -14.03 12.56
C TYR A 112 -4.80 -13.05 13.68
N ASN A 113 -5.46 -11.90 13.71
CA ASN A 113 -5.20 -10.90 14.74
C ASN A 113 -5.47 -11.44 16.15
N SER A 114 -6.53 -12.23 16.28
CA SER A 114 -6.85 -12.85 17.58
C SER A 114 -5.77 -13.83 18.00
N ARG A 115 -5.28 -14.64 17.07
CA ARG A 115 -4.19 -15.59 17.37
C ARG A 115 -2.92 -14.86 17.80
N MET A 116 -2.57 -13.78 17.08
CA MET A 116 -1.38 -13.02 17.42
C MET A 116 -1.49 -12.38 18.80
N LYS A 117 -2.68 -11.84 19.11
CA LYS A 117 -2.92 -11.24 20.40
C LYS A 117 -2.81 -12.26 21.52
N ALA A 118 -3.36 -13.46 21.31
CA ALA A 118 -3.29 -14.53 22.30
C ALA A 118 -1.83 -14.97 22.52
N GLN A 119 -1.05 -15.05 21.44
CA GLN A 119 0.35 -15.42 21.55
C GLN A 119 1.15 -14.39 22.34
N ARG A 120 0.87 -13.11 22.12
CA ARG A 120 1.56 -12.06 22.86
C ARG A 120 1.24 -12.14 24.36
N LYS A 121 0.01 -12.45 24.68
CA LYS A 121 -0.40 -12.62 26.09
C LYS A 121 0.35 -13.78 26.74
N GLN A 122 0.46 -14.89 26.04
CA GLN A 122 1.17 -16.07 26.56
C GLN A 122 2.64 -15.79 26.77
N GLN A 123 3.22 -14.88 25.99
CA GLN A 123 4.61 -14.49 26.11
C GLN A 123 4.82 -13.41 27.16
N GLY A 124 3.77 -12.96 27.82
CA GLY A 124 3.87 -11.93 28.82
C GLY A 124 4.00 -10.52 28.28
N LEU A 125 3.60 -10.32 27.06
CA LEU A 125 3.72 -9.01 26.40
C LEU A 125 2.46 -8.20 26.37
#